data_6a1d7711f5e2119c35aa8b3ce2ead93f
#
_entry.id   6a1d7711f5e2119c35aa8b3ce2ead93f
#
_cell.length_a   1.000
_cell.length_b   1.000
_cell.length_c   1.000
_cell.angle_alpha   90.00
_cell.angle_beta   90.00
_cell.angle_gamma   90.00
#
_symmetry.space_group_name_H-M   'P 1'
#
loop_
_entity.id
_entity.type
_entity.pdbx_description
1 polymer ?
#
loop_
_entity_poly.entity_id
_entity_poly.type
_entity_poly.pdbx_seq_one_letter_code
_entity_poly.pdbx_strand_id
1 'polypeptide(L)'
;GLSTKYIQTYFEDSDRLNIRRATNYPKATEHIEDMINLIQNLVDKESAYVSKNGVYFRVSKFSEYGKKSKKKTEDLESGARIEVDESKESPLDFALWKFSDGQPNWESPWGKGRPGWHIECSAMSIKYLGKNFEIHGGGRDLIFPHHENEIAQSESFTSEQFAKIWMH
;
A
#
# COMPACT_ATOMS: atom_id res chain seq x y z
N GLY A 1 20.16 1.44 14.48
CA GLY A 1 20.31 1.83 13.07
C GLY A 1 19.70 3.21 12.78
N LEU A 2 19.76 3.64 11.53
CA LEU A 2 19.27 4.97 11.09
C LEU A 2 17.79 5.17 11.43
N SER A 3 16.94 4.19 11.13
CA SER A 3 15.50 4.22 11.42
C SER A 3 15.22 4.42 12.90
N THR A 4 15.92 3.72 13.78
CA THR A 4 15.75 3.85 15.24
C THR A 4 16.04 5.27 15.72
N LYS A 5 17.10 5.89 15.17
CA LYS A 5 17.44 7.29 15.48
C LYS A 5 16.29 8.23 15.11
N TYR A 6 15.76 8.12 13.89
CA TYR A 6 14.71 9.03 13.43
C TYR A 6 13.34 8.78 14.07
N ILE A 7 13.04 7.55 14.47
CA ILE A 7 11.86 7.27 15.32
C ILE A 7 11.96 8.05 16.63
N GLN A 8 13.12 8.03 17.27
CA GLN A 8 13.34 8.78 18.51
C GLN A 8 13.20 10.29 18.29
N THR A 9 13.84 10.84 17.26
CA THR A 9 13.71 12.26 16.88
C THR A 9 12.26 12.67 16.62
N TYR A 10 11.51 11.83 15.88
CA TYR A 10 10.08 12.08 15.64
C TYR A 10 9.29 12.21 16.93
N PHE A 11 9.55 11.35 17.90
CA PHE A 11 8.86 11.42 19.19
C PHE A 11 9.24 12.65 19.98
N GLU A 12 10.52 13.02 20.02
CA GLU A 12 11.01 14.23 20.70
C GLU A 12 10.40 15.49 20.08
N ASP A 13 10.37 15.60 18.77
CA ASP A 13 9.77 16.74 18.06
C ASP A 13 8.26 16.81 18.24
N SER A 14 7.57 15.67 18.22
CA SER A 14 6.13 15.60 18.47
C SER A 14 5.78 16.07 19.87
N ASP A 15 6.55 15.65 20.88
CA ASP A 15 6.34 16.07 22.27
C ASP A 15 6.58 17.58 22.44
N ARG A 16 7.62 18.14 21.78
CA ARG A 16 7.90 19.59 21.78
C ARG A 16 6.79 20.41 21.14
N LEU A 17 6.09 19.84 20.17
CA LEU A 17 4.93 20.44 19.51
C LEU A 17 3.61 20.18 20.25
N ASN A 18 3.62 19.53 21.40
CA ASN A 18 2.44 19.11 22.16
C ASN A 18 1.49 18.23 21.34
N ILE A 19 1.99 17.42 20.41
CA ILE A 19 1.19 16.46 19.66
C ILE A 19 0.91 15.26 20.56
N ARG A 20 -0.38 15.00 20.82
CA ARG A 20 -0.77 13.84 21.63
C ARG A 20 -0.33 12.55 20.96
N ARG A 21 0.28 11.66 21.74
CA ARG A 21 0.71 10.34 21.26
C ARG A 21 -0.49 9.54 20.71
N ALA A 22 -0.27 8.88 19.58
CA ALA A 22 -1.23 7.91 19.05
C ALA A 22 -1.26 6.64 19.93
N THR A 23 -2.33 5.88 19.82
CA THR A 23 -2.48 4.60 20.53
C THR A 23 -1.48 3.57 20.02
N ASN A 24 -1.24 3.54 18.71
CA ASN A 24 -0.31 2.62 18.06
C ASN A 24 0.61 3.36 17.09
N TYR A 25 1.84 2.90 16.98
CA TYR A 25 2.84 3.32 15.99
C TYR A 25 3.39 2.06 15.29
N PRO A 26 2.62 1.47 14.37
CA PRO A 26 3.02 0.23 13.71
C PRO A 26 4.23 0.45 12.82
N LYS A 27 5.13 -0.54 12.80
CA LYS A 27 6.29 -0.54 11.92
C LYS A 27 6.09 -1.58 10.82
N ALA A 28 6.27 -1.18 9.57
CA ALA A 28 6.09 -2.06 8.41
C ALA A 28 6.91 -3.36 8.53
N THR A 29 8.14 -3.27 9.06
CA THR A 29 9.03 -4.43 9.25
C THR A 29 8.53 -5.47 10.28
N GLU A 30 7.56 -5.11 11.10
CA GLU A 30 6.93 -6.01 12.08
C GLU A 30 5.61 -6.62 11.55
N HIS A 31 5.24 -6.31 10.29
CA HIS A 31 3.95 -6.69 9.67
C HIS A 31 4.10 -7.40 8.32
N ILE A 32 5.26 -7.99 8.07
CA ILE A 32 5.55 -8.66 6.79
C ILE A 32 4.59 -9.84 6.53
N GLU A 33 4.30 -10.65 7.56
CA GLU A 33 3.33 -11.75 7.43
C GLU A 33 1.92 -11.26 7.13
N ASP A 34 1.49 -10.16 7.75
CA ASP A 34 0.18 -9.55 7.49
C ASP A 34 0.07 -9.10 6.02
N MET A 35 1.15 -8.51 5.48
CA MET A 35 1.22 -8.10 4.07
C MET A 35 1.20 -9.31 3.14
N ILE A 36 1.99 -10.35 3.41
CA ILE A 36 2.02 -11.59 2.61
C ILE A 36 0.64 -12.23 2.58
N ASN A 37 -0.03 -12.33 3.71
CA ASN A 37 -1.38 -12.90 3.80
C ASN A 37 -2.41 -12.09 2.99
N LEU A 38 -2.33 -10.76 3.05
CA LEU A 38 -3.21 -9.89 2.26
C LEU A 38 -2.93 -10.07 0.76
N ILE A 39 -1.67 -10.06 0.34
CA ILE A 39 -1.27 -10.26 -1.06
C ILE A 39 -1.72 -11.64 -1.56
N GLN A 40 -1.54 -12.70 -0.75
CA GLN A 40 -1.96 -14.05 -1.15
C GLN A 40 -3.46 -14.11 -1.41
N ASN A 41 -4.27 -13.48 -0.55
CA ASN A 41 -5.71 -13.41 -0.78
C ASN A 41 -6.07 -12.65 -2.08
N LEU A 42 -5.35 -11.57 -2.39
CA LEU A 42 -5.55 -10.84 -3.65
C LEU A 42 -5.16 -11.69 -4.86
N VAL A 43 -4.12 -12.51 -4.76
CA VAL A 43 -3.73 -13.48 -5.81
C VAL A 43 -4.81 -14.56 -5.97
N ASP A 44 -5.28 -15.13 -4.88
CA ASP A 44 -6.33 -16.16 -4.89
C ASP A 44 -7.65 -15.65 -5.49
N LYS A 45 -7.93 -14.36 -5.34
CA LYS A 45 -9.09 -13.66 -5.96
C LYS A 45 -8.84 -13.16 -7.38
N GLU A 46 -7.69 -13.46 -7.96
CA GLU A 46 -7.25 -12.95 -9.28
C GLU A 46 -7.19 -11.41 -9.38
N SER A 47 -7.26 -10.70 -8.26
CA SER A 47 -7.03 -9.25 -8.17
C SER A 47 -5.55 -8.89 -8.21
N ALA A 48 -4.68 -9.88 -8.05
CA ALA A 48 -3.23 -9.75 -8.21
C ALA A 48 -2.67 -10.95 -8.99
N TYR A 49 -1.45 -10.81 -9.51
CA TYR A 49 -0.75 -11.85 -10.26
C TYR A 49 0.74 -11.84 -9.98
N VAL A 50 1.34 -13.02 -10.12
CA VAL A 50 2.80 -13.20 -10.01
C VAL A 50 3.42 -13.00 -11.40
N SER A 51 4.46 -12.20 -11.48
CA SER A 51 5.22 -11.95 -12.69
C SER A 51 6.73 -12.14 -12.48
N LYS A 52 7.52 -11.89 -13.51
CA LYS A 52 8.98 -12.08 -13.49
C LYS A 52 9.70 -11.27 -12.40
N ASN A 53 9.21 -10.05 -12.12
CA ASN A 53 9.88 -9.10 -11.23
C ASN A 53 9.17 -8.95 -9.86
N GLY A 54 8.03 -9.62 -9.64
CA GLY A 54 7.27 -9.49 -8.40
C GLY A 54 5.82 -9.91 -8.51
N VAL A 55 5.03 -9.48 -7.53
CA VAL A 55 3.58 -9.63 -7.49
C VAL A 55 2.95 -8.27 -7.69
N TYR A 56 2.01 -8.15 -8.61
CA TYR A 56 1.37 -6.90 -8.99
C TYR A 56 -0.14 -6.95 -8.77
N PHE A 57 -0.72 -5.84 -8.36
CA PHE A 57 -2.16 -5.64 -8.33
C PHE A 57 -2.67 -5.38 -9.75
N ARG A 58 -3.74 -6.07 -10.13
CA ARG A 58 -4.39 -5.93 -11.44
C ARG A 58 -5.47 -4.86 -11.38
N VAL A 59 -5.11 -3.62 -11.78
CA VAL A 59 -6.00 -2.45 -11.70
C VAL A 59 -7.31 -2.66 -12.46
N SER A 60 -7.28 -3.38 -13.58
CA SER A 60 -8.48 -3.69 -14.40
C SER A 60 -9.56 -4.49 -13.66
N LYS A 61 -9.22 -5.16 -12.55
CA LYS A 61 -10.18 -5.91 -11.70
C LYS A 61 -10.89 -5.03 -10.66
N PHE A 62 -10.44 -3.79 -10.46
CA PHE A 62 -11.07 -2.85 -9.55
C PHE A 62 -11.75 -1.71 -10.34
N SER A 63 -13.04 -1.89 -10.63
CA SER A 63 -13.82 -1.01 -11.53
C SER A 63 -13.92 0.44 -11.05
N GLU A 64 -13.72 0.68 -9.74
CA GLU A 64 -13.77 2.01 -9.13
C GLU A 64 -12.40 2.69 -9.04
N TYR A 65 -11.35 2.15 -9.69
CA TYR A 65 -10.02 2.77 -9.66
C TYR A 65 -10.06 4.18 -10.23
N GLY A 66 -9.48 5.13 -9.50
CA GLY A 66 -9.56 6.55 -9.84
C GLY A 66 -10.64 7.32 -9.08
N LYS A 67 -11.52 6.65 -8.31
CA LYS A 67 -12.62 7.30 -7.57
C LYS A 67 -12.11 8.33 -6.56
N LYS A 68 -10.97 8.09 -5.92
CA LYS A 68 -10.38 9.01 -4.94
C LYS A 68 -9.70 10.19 -5.58
N SER A 69 -8.90 9.95 -6.59
CA SER A 69 -8.16 10.97 -7.34
C SER A 69 -9.06 11.77 -8.30
N LYS A 70 -10.29 11.30 -8.54
CA LYS A 70 -11.26 11.84 -9.53
C LYS A 70 -10.66 11.88 -10.95
N LYS A 71 -9.82 10.92 -11.27
CA LYS A 71 -9.17 10.77 -12.57
C LYS A 71 -9.66 9.50 -13.24
N LYS A 72 -9.86 9.57 -14.54
CA LYS A 72 -10.13 8.37 -15.36
C LYS A 72 -8.83 7.59 -15.55
N THR A 73 -8.93 6.28 -15.69
CA THR A 73 -7.79 5.39 -15.93
C THR A 73 -6.98 5.81 -17.16
N GLU A 74 -7.65 6.24 -18.23
CA GLU A 74 -7.03 6.74 -19.47
C GLU A 74 -6.17 8.00 -19.24
N ASP A 75 -6.62 8.92 -18.36
CA ASP A 75 -5.87 10.12 -18.00
C ASP A 75 -4.67 9.78 -17.10
N LEU A 76 -4.80 8.72 -16.28
CA LEU A 76 -3.73 8.23 -15.40
C LEU A 76 -2.61 7.57 -16.21
N GLU A 77 -2.93 6.81 -17.24
CA GLU A 77 -1.96 6.21 -18.16
C GLU A 77 -1.13 7.27 -18.90
N SER A 78 -1.78 8.35 -19.36
CA SER A 78 -1.12 9.42 -20.11
C SER A 78 -0.29 10.37 -19.25
N GLY A 79 -0.58 10.50 -17.95
CA GLY A 79 0.05 11.48 -17.04
C GLY A 79 1.06 10.91 -16.05
N ALA A 80 1.11 9.60 -15.88
CA ALA A 80 2.06 8.98 -14.97
C ALA A 80 3.43 8.83 -15.64
N ARG A 81 4.52 9.19 -14.92
CA ARG A 81 5.87 8.70 -15.23
C ARG A 81 5.91 7.21 -14.87
N ILE A 82 5.31 6.39 -15.74
CA ILE A 82 5.31 4.94 -15.58
C ILE A 82 6.63 4.45 -16.15
N GLU A 83 7.50 3.92 -15.29
CA GLU A 83 8.60 3.09 -15.77
C GLU A 83 8.00 1.94 -16.57
N VAL A 84 8.43 1.81 -17.81
CA VAL A 84 8.01 0.72 -18.68
C VAL A 84 8.57 -0.57 -18.09
N ASP A 85 7.72 -1.29 -17.37
CA ASP A 85 8.03 -2.61 -16.85
C ASP A 85 7.27 -3.64 -17.70
N GLU A 86 7.98 -4.26 -18.65
CA GLU A 86 7.44 -5.26 -19.56
C GLU A 86 6.89 -6.52 -18.85
N SER A 87 7.15 -6.64 -17.54
CA SER A 87 6.61 -7.74 -16.72
C SER A 87 5.18 -7.50 -16.25
N LYS A 88 4.63 -6.28 -16.43
CA LYS A 88 3.25 -5.94 -16.06
C LYS A 88 2.26 -6.27 -17.17
N GLU A 89 1.05 -6.70 -16.78
CA GLU A 89 -0.08 -6.87 -17.72
C GLU A 89 -0.63 -5.51 -18.22
N SER A 90 -0.59 -4.48 -17.36
CA SER A 90 -1.00 -3.12 -17.69
C SER A 90 -0.05 -2.09 -17.06
N PRO A 91 0.19 -0.94 -17.72
CA PRO A 91 0.99 0.14 -17.16
C PRO A 91 0.53 0.64 -15.79
N LEU A 92 -0.79 0.62 -15.54
CA LEU A 92 -1.38 1.07 -14.27
C LEU A 92 -1.20 0.08 -13.12
N ASP A 93 -0.89 -1.19 -13.40
CA ASP A 93 -0.67 -2.18 -12.37
C ASP A 93 0.50 -1.79 -11.49
N PHE A 94 0.37 -2.01 -10.20
CA PHE A 94 1.37 -1.58 -9.24
C PHE A 94 1.86 -2.73 -8.36
N ALA A 95 3.11 -2.62 -7.91
CA ALA A 95 3.75 -3.69 -7.17
C ALA A 95 3.18 -3.84 -5.76
N LEU A 96 2.82 -5.06 -5.41
CA LEU A 96 2.48 -5.50 -4.05
C LEU A 96 3.71 -6.12 -3.38
N TRP A 97 4.52 -6.84 -4.13
CA TRP A 97 5.77 -7.45 -3.70
C TRP A 97 6.80 -7.34 -4.81
N LYS A 98 8.00 -6.85 -4.52
CA LYS A 98 9.11 -6.73 -5.49
C LYS A 98 10.17 -7.76 -5.16
N PHE A 99 10.54 -8.61 -6.10
CA PHE A 99 11.66 -9.53 -5.93
C PHE A 99 12.98 -8.76 -5.81
N SER A 100 13.80 -9.14 -4.84
CA SER A 100 15.06 -8.47 -4.56
C SER A 100 15.97 -9.35 -3.71
N ASP A 101 17.22 -9.46 -4.09
CA ASP A 101 18.28 -10.04 -3.28
C ASP A 101 18.97 -9.00 -2.37
N GLY A 102 18.68 -7.71 -2.59
CA GLY A 102 19.20 -6.60 -1.79
C GLY A 102 18.51 -6.49 -0.43
N GLN A 103 19.24 -5.96 0.56
CA GLN A 103 18.71 -5.75 1.92
C GLN A 103 17.98 -4.41 2.04
N PRO A 104 16.88 -4.30 2.81
CA PRO A 104 16.17 -5.41 3.50
C PRO A 104 15.32 -6.25 2.53
N ASN A 105 15.24 -7.55 2.80
CA ASN A 105 14.36 -8.47 2.10
C ASN A 105 13.84 -9.55 3.04
N TRP A 106 12.75 -10.22 2.64
CA TRP A 106 12.08 -11.28 3.38
C TRP A 106 11.69 -12.42 2.44
N GLU A 107 11.56 -13.62 2.97
CA GLU A 107 11.01 -14.75 2.24
C GLU A 107 9.50 -14.59 2.04
N SER A 108 9.01 -15.03 0.90
CA SER A 108 7.58 -15.09 0.60
C SER A 108 7.25 -16.33 -0.24
N PRO A 109 5.94 -16.70 -0.37
CA PRO A 109 5.55 -17.84 -1.22
C PRO A 109 5.95 -17.69 -2.70
N TRP A 110 6.15 -16.46 -3.16
CA TRP A 110 6.46 -16.13 -4.57
C TRP A 110 7.95 -15.97 -4.82
N GLY A 111 8.74 -15.79 -3.76
CA GLY A 111 10.16 -15.55 -3.81
C GLY A 111 10.63 -14.46 -2.85
N LYS A 112 11.94 -14.38 -2.69
CA LYS A 112 12.59 -13.41 -1.82
C LYS A 112 12.41 -11.99 -2.34
N GLY A 113 12.10 -11.05 -1.43
CA GLY A 113 11.85 -9.69 -1.85
C GLY A 113 11.39 -8.76 -0.74
N ARG A 114 10.70 -7.72 -1.12
CA ARG A 114 10.18 -6.70 -0.20
C ARG A 114 8.77 -6.25 -0.61
N PRO A 115 7.94 -5.81 0.36
CA PRO A 115 6.62 -5.27 0.05
C PRO A 115 6.70 -4.03 -0.84
N GLY A 116 5.67 -3.82 -1.64
CA GLY A 116 5.38 -2.55 -2.27
C GLY A 116 4.98 -1.52 -1.22
N TRP A 117 5.14 -0.23 -1.52
CA TRP A 117 4.87 0.83 -0.56
C TRP A 117 3.41 0.86 -0.06
N HIS A 118 2.45 0.60 -0.95
CA HIS A 118 1.02 0.80 -0.63
C HIS A 118 0.44 -0.31 0.24
N ILE A 119 0.95 -1.55 0.11
CA ILE A 119 0.44 -2.70 0.86
C ILE A 119 0.74 -2.61 2.36
N GLU A 120 1.80 -1.89 2.73
CA GLU A 120 2.18 -1.68 4.13
C GLU A 120 1.05 -1.01 4.90
N CYS A 121 0.55 0.12 4.39
CA CYS A 121 -0.52 0.88 5.03
C CYS A 121 -1.85 0.12 5.02
N SER A 122 -2.20 -0.56 3.92
CA SER A 122 -3.41 -1.39 3.87
C SER A 122 -3.40 -2.49 4.93
N ALA A 123 -2.31 -3.25 5.02
CA ALA A 123 -2.20 -4.35 5.98
C ALA A 123 -2.25 -3.85 7.44
N MET A 124 -1.48 -2.82 7.76
CA MET A 124 -1.43 -2.27 9.11
C MET A 124 -2.76 -1.61 9.51
N SER A 125 -3.40 -0.85 8.61
CA SER A 125 -4.70 -0.24 8.90
C SER A 125 -5.78 -1.28 9.16
N ILE A 126 -5.89 -2.31 8.33
CA ILE A 126 -6.85 -3.38 8.52
C ILE A 126 -6.62 -4.12 9.84
N LYS A 127 -5.36 -4.36 10.21
CA LYS A 127 -5.01 -5.04 11.45
C LYS A 127 -5.43 -4.28 12.71
N TYR A 128 -5.18 -2.97 12.75
CA TYR A 128 -5.40 -2.17 13.95
C TYR A 128 -6.75 -1.46 14.01
N LEU A 129 -7.36 -1.16 12.85
CA LEU A 129 -8.59 -0.37 12.76
C LEU A 129 -9.77 -1.18 12.20
N GLY A 130 -9.51 -2.38 11.68
CA GLY A 130 -10.53 -3.20 11.03
C GLY A 130 -10.71 -2.88 9.56
N LYS A 131 -11.68 -3.55 8.94
CA LYS A 131 -11.90 -3.49 7.48
C LYS A 131 -12.49 -2.17 6.99
N ASN A 132 -13.24 -1.49 7.85
CA ASN A 132 -13.91 -0.22 7.59
C ASN A 132 -13.74 0.68 8.81
N PHE A 133 -13.02 1.78 8.68
CA PHE A 133 -12.73 2.70 9.77
C PHE A 133 -13.12 4.14 9.42
N GLU A 134 -13.11 5.01 10.44
CA GLU A 134 -13.73 6.34 10.33
C GLU A 134 -12.94 7.29 9.45
N ILE A 135 -11.66 7.52 9.77
CA ILE A 135 -10.87 8.59 9.15
C ILE A 135 -9.52 8.07 8.71
N HIS A 136 -9.18 8.32 7.45
CA HIS A 136 -7.84 8.13 6.88
C HIS A 136 -7.28 9.49 6.46
N GLY A 137 -6.11 9.85 6.95
CA GLY A 137 -5.48 11.13 6.68
C GLY A 137 -4.12 11.01 6.01
N GLY A 138 -3.73 12.05 5.26
CA GLY A 138 -2.42 12.12 4.64
C GLY A 138 -2.20 13.41 3.86
N GLY A 139 -1.02 13.58 3.30
CA GLY A 139 -0.70 14.71 2.43
C GLY A 139 -1.48 14.66 1.11
N ARG A 140 -1.70 15.81 0.48
CA ARG A 140 -2.39 15.90 -0.82
C ARG A 140 -1.65 15.15 -1.93
N ASP A 141 -0.35 15.06 -1.84
CA ASP A 141 0.53 14.29 -2.72
C ASP A 141 0.29 12.78 -2.66
N LEU A 142 -0.27 12.29 -1.54
CA LEU A 142 -0.61 10.88 -1.35
C LEU A 142 -1.95 10.48 -1.97
N ILE A 143 -2.82 11.43 -2.36
CA ILE A 143 -4.11 11.10 -2.98
C ILE A 143 -3.92 10.13 -4.14
N PHE A 144 -2.93 10.39 -4.99
CA PHE A 144 -2.54 9.50 -6.07
C PHE A 144 -1.00 9.42 -6.17
N PRO A 145 -0.42 8.22 -6.26
CA PRO A 145 -1.11 6.93 -6.37
C PRO A 145 -1.41 6.25 -5.01
N HIS A 146 -0.86 6.72 -3.89
CA HIS A 146 -0.79 5.96 -2.64
C HIS A 146 -2.18 5.60 -2.08
N HIS A 147 -3.03 6.58 -1.77
CA HIS A 147 -4.36 6.33 -1.21
C HIS A 147 -5.31 5.63 -2.20
N GLU A 148 -5.21 5.93 -3.50
CA GLU A 148 -5.96 5.21 -4.53
C GLU A 148 -5.60 3.72 -4.52
N ASN A 149 -4.32 3.39 -4.41
CA ASN A 149 -3.84 2.01 -4.37
C ASN A 149 -4.21 1.31 -3.06
N GLU A 150 -4.18 2.02 -1.92
CA GLU A 150 -4.67 1.47 -0.65
C GLU A 150 -6.15 1.08 -0.72
N ILE A 151 -6.99 1.94 -1.33
CA ILE A 151 -8.41 1.66 -1.55
C ILE A 151 -8.56 0.40 -2.40
N ALA A 152 -7.89 0.34 -3.55
CA ALA A 152 -7.98 -0.80 -4.46
C ALA A 152 -7.60 -2.12 -3.78
N GLN A 153 -6.49 -2.13 -3.03
CA GLN A 153 -6.03 -3.31 -2.28
C GLN A 153 -7.03 -3.73 -1.20
N SER A 154 -7.41 -2.78 -0.36
CA SER A 154 -8.21 -3.04 0.84
C SER A 154 -9.64 -3.44 0.49
N GLU A 155 -10.28 -2.74 -0.44
CA GLU A 155 -11.66 -3.03 -0.85
C GLU A 155 -11.76 -4.31 -1.69
N SER A 156 -10.74 -4.65 -2.50
CA SER A 156 -10.66 -5.96 -3.16
C SER A 156 -10.48 -7.10 -2.16
N PHE A 157 -9.72 -6.86 -1.08
CA PHE A 157 -9.51 -7.85 -0.03
C PHE A 157 -10.77 -8.06 0.83
N THR A 158 -11.36 -6.96 1.32
CA THR A 158 -12.43 -6.99 2.33
C THR A 158 -13.84 -7.05 1.74
N SER A 159 -14.03 -6.57 0.52
CA SER A 159 -15.32 -6.27 -0.10
C SER A 159 -16.15 -5.21 0.67
N GLU A 160 -15.47 -4.38 1.46
CA GLU A 160 -16.04 -3.29 2.25
C GLU A 160 -15.32 -1.98 1.94
N GLN A 161 -15.99 -0.84 2.10
CA GLN A 161 -15.37 0.47 1.98
C GLN A 161 -14.22 0.60 3.00
N PHE A 162 -13.03 1.00 2.55
CA PHE A 162 -11.83 1.04 3.39
C PHE A 162 -11.90 2.10 4.48
N ALA A 163 -12.18 3.35 4.13
CA ALA A 163 -12.33 4.44 5.09
C ALA A 163 -13.53 5.32 4.75
N LYS A 164 -14.27 5.77 5.78
CA LYS A 164 -15.48 6.58 5.59
C LYS A 164 -15.15 8.02 5.19
N ILE A 165 -14.12 8.59 5.80
CA ILE A 165 -13.69 9.98 5.60
C ILE A 165 -12.21 10.02 5.27
N TRP A 166 -11.86 10.80 4.25
CA TRP A 166 -10.49 11.07 3.85
C TRP A 166 -10.14 12.52 4.09
N MET A 167 -9.02 12.78 4.76
CA MET A 167 -8.52 14.13 5.07
C MET A 167 -7.15 14.34 4.39
N HIS A 168 -7.04 15.49 3.67
CA HIS A 168 -5.81 15.87 2.96
C HIS A 168 -5.51 17.36 3.14
#